data_d3f94da6fbc563e6176d7461c86f0f45
#
_entry.id   d3f94da6fbc563e6176d7461c86f0f45
#
_cell.length_a   1.000
_cell.length_b   1.000
_cell.length_c   1.000
_cell.angle_alpha   90.00
_cell.angle_beta   90.00
_cell.angle_gamma   90.00
#
_symmetry.space_group_name_H-M   'P 1'
#
loop_
_entity.id
_entity.type
_entity.pdbx_description
1 polymer ?
#
loop_
_entity_poly.entity_id
_entity_poly.type
_entity_poly.pdbx_seq_one_letter_code
_entity_poly.pdbx_strand_id
1 'polypeptide(L)'
;MERLLHSIRIGINDKIYVKDPESSDLGKRIIEQSILMIDEMGFESFTFRKLGERIKSNESSIYRYFENKHKLLLYLASWYWGWLEYRMVFATNGIADRKEKLRKAIEILTQTVEEDVSFSHINEVLLNKIVINEYSKSYLTKEVDRENKDGYFVIYKRLVNRLHEMIVALDGSYPYPSSLASTILEGSLHQYFLREHFPMLTDCNDTTTPTEYFMDLAFRALKPTING
;
A
#
# COMPACT_ATOMS: atom_id res chain seq x y z
N MET A 1 -19.37 13.45 -10.77
CA MET A 1 -18.06 12.79 -10.55
C MET A 1 -17.96 12.24 -9.11
N GLU A 2 -18.28 13.00 -8.06
CA GLU A 2 -18.25 12.55 -6.65
C GLU A 2 -19.06 11.27 -6.36
N ARG A 3 -20.26 11.10 -6.94
CA ARG A 3 -21.08 9.89 -6.75
C ARG A 3 -20.48 8.61 -7.35
N LEU A 4 -19.59 8.69 -8.33
CA LEU A 4 -18.90 7.53 -8.91
C LEU A 4 -17.71 7.10 -8.05
N LEU A 5 -17.06 8.01 -7.36
CA LEU A 5 -15.93 7.73 -6.46
C LEU A 5 -16.38 6.97 -5.20
N HIS A 6 -17.58 7.26 -4.66
CA HIS A 6 -18.16 6.52 -3.53
C HIS A 6 -18.53 5.05 -3.83
N SER A 7 -18.47 4.60 -5.07
CA SER A 7 -18.76 3.21 -5.46
C SER A 7 -17.51 2.36 -5.70
N ILE A 8 -16.31 2.92 -5.53
CA ILE A 8 -15.07 2.18 -5.75
C ILE A 8 -14.86 1.24 -4.57
N ARG A 9 -14.91 -0.05 -4.87
CA ARG A 9 -14.62 -1.11 -3.91
C ARG A 9 -13.29 -1.75 -4.27
N ILE A 10 -12.35 -1.76 -3.34
CA ILE A 10 -11.11 -2.49 -3.47
C ILE A 10 -11.40 -3.97 -3.20
N GLY A 11 -11.28 -4.80 -4.25
CA GLY A 11 -11.54 -6.25 -4.16
C GLY A 11 -10.36 -6.95 -3.49
N ILE A 12 -10.47 -7.27 -2.20
CA ILE A 12 -9.48 -8.02 -1.44
C ILE A 12 -9.79 -9.52 -1.54
N ASN A 13 -8.74 -10.36 -1.57
CA ASN A 13 -8.87 -11.82 -1.60
C ASN A 13 -9.72 -12.32 -0.41
N ASP A 14 -10.77 -13.07 -0.71
CA ASP A 14 -11.75 -13.59 0.26
C ASP A 14 -11.18 -14.58 1.29
N LYS A 15 -10.02 -15.19 1.02
CA LYS A 15 -9.30 -16.02 1.99
C LYS A 15 -8.59 -15.23 3.10
N ILE A 16 -8.52 -13.90 3.00
CA ILE A 16 -7.91 -13.04 4.02
C ILE A 16 -8.89 -12.78 5.17
N TYR A 17 -10.18 -12.86 4.94
CA TYR A 17 -11.21 -12.62 5.95
C TYR A 17 -12.22 -13.78 6.01
N VAL A 18 -12.91 -13.93 7.14
CA VAL A 18 -13.98 -14.92 7.32
C VAL A 18 -15.31 -14.36 6.82
N LYS A 19 -15.58 -13.09 7.13
CA LYS A 19 -16.72 -12.33 6.65
C LYS A 19 -16.22 -10.99 6.13
N ASP A 20 -16.71 -10.57 4.97
CA ASP A 20 -16.37 -9.29 4.37
C ASP A 20 -16.67 -8.11 5.34
N PRO A 21 -15.64 -7.39 5.81
CA PRO A 21 -15.84 -6.29 6.75
C PRO A 21 -16.59 -5.11 6.11
N GLU A 22 -16.51 -4.93 4.79
CA GLU A 22 -17.26 -3.88 4.08
C GLU A 22 -18.77 -4.14 4.06
N SER A 23 -19.21 -5.38 4.38
CA SER A 23 -20.62 -5.78 4.31
C SER A 23 -21.48 -5.30 5.48
N SER A 24 -20.91 -4.63 6.50
CA SER A 24 -21.66 -4.23 7.69
C SER A 24 -20.99 -3.08 8.47
N ASP A 25 -21.79 -2.32 9.22
CA ASP A 25 -21.29 -1.23 10.07
C ASP A 25 -20.31 -1.72 11.15
N LEU A 26 -20.50 -2.91 11.71
CA LEU A 26 -19.56 -3.50 12.66
C LEU A 26 -18.22 -3.80 11.99
N GLY A 27 -18.24 -4.36 10.78
CA GLY A 27 -17.01 -4.63 10.02
C GLY A 27 -16.23 -3.35 9.69
N LYS A 28 -16.92 -2.31 9.25
CA LYS A 28 -16.31 -0.99 8.99
C LYS A 28 -15.71 -0.38 10.26
N ARG A 29 -16.42 -0.45 11.39
CA ARG A 29 -15.87 0.00 12.68
C ARG A 29 -14.66 -0.83 13.14
N ILE A 30 -14.64 -2.14 12.86
CA ILE A 30 -13.46 -2.98 13.14
C ILE A 30 -12.27 -2.44 12.34
N ILE A 31 -12.41 -2.17 11.04
CA ILE A 31 -11.33 -1.62 10.21
C ILE A 31 -10.88 -0.25 10.73
N GLU A 32 -11.81 0.70 10.86
CA GLU A 32 -11.54 2.06 11.33
C GLU A 32 -10.77 2.07 12.65
N GLN A 33 -11.31 1.39 13.67
CA GLN A 33 -10.73 1.39 15.01
C GLN A 33 -9.43 0.56 15.09
N SER A 34 -9.24 -0.41 14.22
CA SER A 34 -7.96 -1.12 14.11
C SER A 34 -6.86 -0.21 13.59
N ILE A 35 -7.14 0.60 12.57
CA ILE A 35 -6.18 1.58 12.04
C ILE A 35 -5.78 2.56 13.15
N LEU A 36 -6.76 3.17 13.84
CA LEU A 36 -6.49 4.11 14.93
C LEU A 36 -5.66 3.47 16.05
N MET A 37 -6.03 2.26 16.50
CA MET A 37 -5.35 1.60 17.61
C MET A 37 -3.94 1.09 17.24
N ILE A 38 -3.73 0.65 16.01
CA ILE A 38 -2.39 0.21 15.57
C ILE A 38 -1.47 1.44 15.46
N ASP A 39 -1.95 2.59 14.98
CA ASP A 39 -1.18 3.84 15.00
C ASP A 39 -0.86 4.31 16.43
N GLU A 40 -1.84 4.23 17.36
CA GLU A 40 -1.68 4.64 18.76
C GLU A 40 -0.69 3.77 19.54
N MET A 41 -0.70 2.45 19.39
CA MET A 41 0.02 1.52 20.29
C MET A 41 0.97 0.53 19.60
N GLY A 42 1.06 0.56 18.29
CA GLY A 42 1.81 -0.40 17.47
C GLY A 42 1.09 -1.76 17.32
N PHE A 43 1.43 -2.46 16.24
CA PHE A 43 0.81 -3.76 15.91
C PHE A 43 1.08 -4.84 16.97
N GLU A 44 2.26 -4.83 17.63
CA GLU A 44 2.58 -5.83 18.64
C GLU A 44 1.64 -5.75 19.85
N SER A 45 1.36 -4.54 20.33
CA SER A 45 0.49 -4.30 21.48
C SER A 45 -1.01 -4.38 21.17
N PHE A 46 -1.37 -4.34 19.89
CA PHE A 46 -2.75 -4.46 19.41
C PHE A 46 -3.27 -5.89 19.59
N THR A 47 -4.49 -6.04 20.13
CA THR A 47 -5.18 -7.32 20.30
C THR A 47 -6.67 -7.17 20.00
N PHE A 48 -7.33 -8.26 19.58
CA PHE A 48 -8.78 -8.27 19.36
C PHE A 48 -9.60 -8.02 20.64
N ARG A 49 -9.06 -8.41 21.80
CA ARG A 49 -9.67 -8.07 23.09
C ARG A 49 -9.75 -6.57 23.30
N LYS A 50 -8.62 -5.85 23.17
CA LYS A 50 -8.57 -4.37 23.28
C LYS A 50 -9.47 -3.69 22.24
N LEU A 51 -9.47 -4.20 21.00
CA LEU A 51 -10.35 -3.71 19.96
C LEU A 51 -11.83 -3.90 20.33
N GLY A 52 -12.20 -5.06 20.87
CA GLY A 52 -13.56 -5.32 21.35
C GLY A 52 -14.00 -4.34 22.44
N GLU A 53 -13.14 -4.06 23.42
CA GLU A 53 -13.36 -3.05 24.45
C GLU A 53 -13.58 -1.65 23.84
N ARG A 54 -12.73 -1.23 22.88
CA ARG A 54 -12.81 0.07 22.19
C ARG A 54 -14.11 0.25 21.41
N ILE A 55 -14.52 -0.76 20.65
CA ILE A 55 -15.75 -0.69 19.83
C ILE A 55 -17.04 -1.11 20.58
N LYS A 56 -16.93 -1.38 21.89
CA LYS A 56 -18.05 -1.85 22.73
C LYS A 56 -18.71 -3.11 22.16
N SER A 57 -17.88 -4.08 21.74
CA SER A 57 -18.29 -5.39 21.23
C SER A 57 -17.48 -6.48 21.90
N ASN A 58 -17.94 -7.74 21.85
CA ASN A 58 -17.15 -8.85 22.37
C ASN A 58 -16.08 -9.28 21.33
N GLU A 59 -14.99 -9.82 21.81
CA GLU A 59 -13.87 -10.29 21.00
C GLU A 59 -14.31 -11.35 19.97
N SER A 60 -15.27 -12.22 20.32
CA SER A 60 -15.80 -13.25 19.43
C SER A 60 -16.50 -12.67 18.20
N SER A 61 -17.05 -11.45 18.29
CA SER A 61 -17.62 -10.75 17.13
C SER A 61 -16.56 -10.34 16.11
N ILE A 62 -15.33 -10.05 16.57
CA ILE A 62 -14.21 -9.68 15.69
C ILE A 62 -13.68 -10.93 14.97
N TYR A 63 -13.55 -12.07 15.68
CA TYR A 63 -13.16 -13.35 15.06
C TYR A 63 -14.11 -13.83 13.97
N ARG A 64 -15.33 -13.31 13.90
CA ARG A 64 -16.24 -13.57 12.78
C ARG A 64 -15.82 -12.86 11.49
N TYR A 65 -14.92 -11.88 11.55
CA TYR A 65 -14.38 -11.16 10.38
C TYR A 65 -12.96 -11.57 10.07
N PHE A 66 -12.11 -11.76 11.08
CA PHE A 66 -10.70 -12.12 10.90
C PHE A 66 -10.30 -13.24 11.86
N GLU A 67 -9.65 -14.27 11.35
CA GLU A 67 -9.15 -15.39 12.16
C GLU A 67 -8.13 -14.96 13.22
N ASN A 68 -7.33 -13.94 12.91
CA ASN A 68 -6.29 -13.42 13.79
C ASN A 68 -5.86 -12.02 13.35
N LYS A 69 -5.01 -11.35 14.17
CA LYS A 69 -4.52 -10.01 13.86
C LYS A 69 -3.60 -9.95 12.63
N HIS A 70 -2.93 -11.05 12.28
CA HIS A 70 -2.13 -11.13 11.06
C HIS A 70 -3.01 -11.03 9.81
N LYS A 71 -4.13 -11.73 9.78
CA LYS A 71 -5.13 -11.61 8.69
C LYS A 71 -5.69 -10.20 8.57
N LEU A 72 -5.93 -9.54 9.69
CA LEU A 72 -6.32 -8.13 9.69
C LEU A 72 -5.23 -7.23 9.08
N LEU A 73 -3.94 -7.44 9.45
CA LEU A 73 -2.83 -6.68 8.86
C LEU A 73 -2.71 -6.91 7.35
N LEU A 74 -2.85 -8.16 6.90
CA LEU A 74 -2.89 -8.52 5.48
C LEU A 74 -4.05 -7.82 4.74
N TYR A 75 -5.21 -7.71 5.39
CA TYR A 75 -6.36 -6.99 4.84
C TYR A 75 -6.04 -5.50 4.66
N LEU A 76 -5.53 -4.85 5.71
CA LEU A 76 -5.16 -3.44 5.71
C LEU A 76 -4.08 -3.13 4.64
N ALA A 77 -3.04 -3.97 4.58
CA ALA A 77 -2.00 -3.82 3.57
C ALA A 77 -2.55 -4.03 2.14
N SER A 78 -3.39 -5.05 1.94
CA SER A 78 -4.02 -5.31 0.63
C SER A 78 -4.92 -4.15 0.19
N TRP A 79 -5.66 -3.57 1.14
CA TRP A 79 -6.49 -2.39 0.88
C TRP A 79 -5.62 -1.19 0.44
N TYR A 80 -4.55 -0.92 1.17
CA TYR A 80 -3.60 0.16 0.87
C TYR A 80 -3.00 0.02 -0.53
N TRP A 81 -2.52 -1.17 -0.89
CA TRP A 81 -1.96 -1.43 -2.22
C TRP A 81 -3.00 -1.30 -3.33
N GLY A 82 -4.23 -1.72 -3.08
CA GLY A 82 -5.33 -1.56 -4.03
C GLY A 82 -5.73 -0.10 -4.24
N TRP A 83 -5.73 0.69 -3.18
CA TRP A 83 -5.97 2.12 -3.24
C TRP A 83 -4.85 2.86 -3.99
N LEU A 84 -3.58 2.54 -3.72
CA LEU A 84 -2.46 3.10 -4.49
C LEU A 84 -2.52 2.71 -5.97
N GLU A 85 -2.85 1.45 -6.28
CA GLU A 85 -3.05 1.00 -7.65
C GLU A 85 -4.12 1.82 -8.36
N TYR A 86 -5.26 2.01 -7.71
CA TYR A 86 -6.34 2.83 -8.24
C TYR A 86 -5.88 4.27 -8.53
N ARG A 87 -5.23 4.92 -7.56
CA ARG A 87 -4.69 6.28 -7.74
C ARG A 87 -3.70 6.37 -8.90
N MET A 88 -2.77 5.43 -8.98
CA MET A 88 -1.78 5.38 -10.06
C MET A 88 -2.45 5.19 -11.42
N VAL A 89 -3.38 4.22 -11.55
CA VAL A 89 -4.09 3.96 -12.80
C VAL A 89 -4.89 5.19 -13.22
N PHE A 90 -5.62 5.80 -12.30
CA PHE A 90 -6.40 7.00 -12.59
C PHE A 90 -5.51 8.17 -13.03
N ALA A 91 -4.41 8.43 -12.32
CA ALA A 91 -3.51 9.53 -12.62
C ALA A 91 -2.72 9.34 -13.93
N THR A 92 -2.49 8.08 -14.34
CA THR A 92 -1.73 7.77 -15.57
C THR A 92 -2.62 7.47 -16.77
N ASN A 93 -3.94 7.39 -16.58
CA ASN A 93 -4.88 7.18 -17.65
C ASN A 93 -4.87 8.39 -18.62
N GLY A 94 -4.76 8.11 -19.92
CA GLY A 94 -4.71 9.16 -20.95
C GLY A 94 -3.33 9.80 -21.17
N ILE A 95 -2.29 9.48 -20.38
CA ILE A 95 -0.92 9.95 -20.65
C ILE A 95 -0.31 9.05 -21.74
N ALA A 96 -0.10 9.64 -22.93
CA ALA A 96 0.47 8.92 -24.08
C ALA A 96 1.99 8.86 -24.04
N ASP A 97 2.66 9.91 -23.53
CA ASP A 97 4.12 9.94 -23.39
C ASP A 97 4.58 8.95 -22.31
N ARG A 98 5.44 7.99 -22.70
CA ARG A 98 5.89 6.89 -21.85
C ARG A 98 6.72 7.39 -20.66
N LYS A 99 7.55 8.43 -20.87
CA LYS A 99 8.39 9.01 -19.83
C LYS A 99 7.55 9.74 -18.80
N GLU A 100 6.60 10.53 -19.26
CA GLU A 100 5.69 11.27 -18.38
C GLU A 100 4.75 10.33 -17.63
N LYS A 101 4.28 9.26 -18.27
CA LYS A 101 3.48 8.22 -17.64
C LYS A 101 4.23 7.54 -16.48
N LEU A 102 5.48 7.14 -16.71
CA LEU A 102 6.33 6.55 -15.66
C LEU A 102 6.62 7.58 -14.56
N ARG A 103 6.92 8.84 -14.90
CA ARG A 103 7.11 9.94 -13.95
C ARG A 103 5.90 10.06 -13.02
N LYS A 104 4.71 10.13 -13.60
CA LYS A 104 3.47 10.27 -12.83
C LYS A 104 3.18 9.05 -11.96
N ALA A 105 3.50 7.85 -12.44
CA ALA A 105 3.38 6.64 -11.65
C ALA A 105 4.32 6.66 -10.43
N ILE A 106 5.60 6.99 -10.61
CA ILE A 106 6.57 7.10 -9.50
C ILE A 106 6.10 8.16 -8.50
N GLU A 107 5.67 9.32 -8.96
CA GLU A 107 5.14 10.39 -8.09
C GLU A 107 4.01 9.88 -7.19
N ILE A 108 2.98 9.25 -7.76
CA ILE A 108 1.83 8.74 -7.01
C ILE A 108 2.23 7.66 -6.01
N LEU A 109 3.20 6.80 -6.35
CA LEU A 109 3.60 5.66 -5.51
C LEU A 109 4.56 6.05 -4.37
N THR A 110 5.23 7.20 -4.49
CA THR A 110 6.30 7.58 -3.57
C THR A 110 6.05 8.90 -2.82
N GLN A 111 5.01 9.66 -3.18
CA GLN A 111 4.67 10.90 -2.49
C GLN A 111 4.06 10.65 -1.10
N THR A 112 4.05 11.68 -0.26
CA THR A 112 3.28 11.68 0.99
C THR A 112 1.79 11.48 0.71
N VAL A 113 1.16 10.70 1.57
CA VAL A 113 -0.27 10.44 1.49
C VAL A 113 -1.02 11.60 2.14
N GLU A 114 -1.99 12.15 1.41
CA GLU A 114 -2.99 13.08 1.92
C GLU A 114 -4.32 12.35 2.13
N GLU A 115 -5.15 12.85 3.05
CA GLU A 115 -6.43 12.25 3.36
C GLU A 115 -7.36 12.28 2.13
N ASP A 116 -7.92 11.12 1.79
CA ASP A 116 -8.89 10.96 0.71
C ASP A 116 -10.29 10.81 1.30
N VAL A 117 -11.09 11.85 1.24
CA VAL A 117 -12.46 11.87 1.78
C VAL A 117 -13.43 10.88 1.11
N SER A 118 -12.99 10.17 0.08
CA SER A 118 -13.82 9.20 -0.66
C SER A 118 -14.12 7.93 0.16
N PHE A 119 -13.30 7.61 1.19
CA PHE A 119 -13.42 6.41 2.01
C PHE A 119 -13.63 6.78 3.49
N SER A 120 -14.85 7.01 3.90
CA SER A 120 -15.21 7.61 5.20
C SER A 120 -14.80 6.83 6.45
N HIS A 121 -14.49 5.53 6.34
CA HIS A 121 -14.11 4.65 7.47
C HIS A 121 -12.63 4.23 7.44
N ILE A 122 -11.86 4.74 6.49
CA ILE A 122 -10.43 4.46 6.36
C ILE A 122 -9.68 5.79 6.28
N ASN A 123 -8.81 6.03 7.25
CA ASN A 123 -7.88 7.15 7.19
C ASN A 123 -6.60 6.68 6.50
N GLU A 124 -6.39 7.10 5.26
CA GLU A 124 -5.29 6.67 4.41
C GLU A 124 -3.95 7.17 4.93
N VAL A 125 -3.91 8.30 5.60
CA VAL A 125 -2.68 8.85 6.21
C VAL A 125 -2.19 7.94 7.33
N LEU A 126 -3.10 7.54 8.25
CA LEU A 126 -2.76 6.61 9.32
C LEU A 126 -2.44 5.21 8.78
N LEU A 127 -3.21 4.76 7.78
CA LEU A 127 -2.95 3.48 7.13
C LEU A 127 -1.59 3.46 6.43
N ASN A 128 -1.18 4.55 5.79
CA ASN A 128 0.16 4.68 5.22
C ASN A 128 1.26 4.56 6.28
N LYS A 129 1.09 5.21 7.46
CA LYS A 129 2.04 5.06 8.58
C LYS A 129 2.13 3.60 9.07
N ILE A 130 1.00 2.91 9.16
CA ILE A 130 0.97 1.48 9.52
C ILE A 130 1.74 0.66 8.47
N VAL A 131 1.54 0.94 7.18
CA VAL A 131 2.25 0.22 6.12
C VAL A 131 3.75 0.50 6.18
N ILE A 132 4.18 1.75 6.39
CA ILE A 132 5.59 2.10 6.56
C ILE A 132 6.23 1.30 7.72
N ASN A 133 5.56 1.21 8.86
CA ASN A 133 6.13 0.64 10.08
C ASN A 133 5.93 -0.88 10.23
N GLU A 134 4.85 -1.43 9.68
CA GLU A 134 4.38 -2.76 10.02
C GLU A 134 4.23 -3.71 8.82
N TYR A 135 4.29 -3.20 7.58
CA TYR A 135 4.04 -4.02 6.38
C TYR A 135 4.95 -5.24 6.27
N SER A 136 6.23 -5.10 6.63
CA SER A 136 7.18 -6.22 6.62
C SER A 136 6.70 -7.41 7.46
N LYS A 137 5.93 -7.20 8.53
CA LYS A 137 5.33 -8.24 9.36
C LYS A 137 4.21 -9.01 8.66
N SER A 138 3.66 -8.47 7.58
CA SER A 138 2.63 -9.15 6.79
C SER A 138 3.20 -10.25 5.89
N TYR A 139 4.48 -10.20 5.52
CA TYR A 139 5.11 -11.15 4.60
C TYR A 139 6.42 -11.78 5.11
N LEU A 140 7.14 -11.18 6.07
CA LEU A 140 8.33 -11.80 6.66
C LEU A 140 7.95 -12.86 7.70
N THR A 141 7.18 -13.85 7.29
CA THR A 141 6.67 -14.94 8.11
C THR A 141 7.06 -16.29 7.50
N LYS A 142 7.01 -17.34 8.32
CA LYS A 142 7.24 -18.72 7.82
C LYS A 142 6.11 -19.20 6.89
N GLU A 143 4.97 -18.53 6.90
CA GLU A 143 3.77 -18.87 6.13
C GLU A 143 3.72 -18.19 4.75
N VAL A 144 4.68 -17.30 4.45
CA VAL A 144 4.67 -16.44 3.24
C VAL A 144 4.47 -17.23 1.94
N ASP A 145 5.12 -18.38 1.79
CA ASP A 145 5.00 -19.17 0.56
C ASP A 145 3.60 -19.76 0.40
N ARG A 146 2.96 -20.20 1.49
CA ARG A 146 1.59 -20.68 1.50
C ARG A 146 0.62 -19.55 1.19
N GLU A 147 0.75 -18.44 1.88
CA GLU A 147 -0.07 -17.24 1.72
C GLU A 147 0.06 -16.65 0.31
N ASN A 148 1.26 -16.73 -0.26
CA ASN A 148 1.51 -16.36 -1.63
C ASN A 148 0.78 -17.28 -2.64
N LYS A 149 0.78 -18.60 -2.42
CA LYS A 149 0.01 -19.58 -3.23
C LYS A 149 -1.49 -19.35 -3.09
N ASP A 150 -1.96 -18.98 -1.91
CA ASP A 150 -3.35 -18.64 -1.63
C ASP A 150 -3.79 -17.29 -2.20
N GLY A 151 -2.84 -16.52 -2.77
CA GLY A 151 -3.11 -15.28 -3.50
C GLY A 151 -3.24 -14.02 -2.61
N TYR A 152 -2.72 -14.04 -1.37
CA TYR A 152 -2.83 -12.90 -0.47
C TYR A 152 -2.09 -11.65 -0.96
N PHE A 153 -1.03 -11.84 -1.76
CA PHE A 153 -0.21 -10.76 -2.29
C PHE A 153 -0.53 -10.39 -3.77
N VAL A 154 -1.67 -10.82 -4.29
CA VAL A 154 -2.03 -10.58 -5.72
C VAL A 154 -2.10 -9.09 -6.04
N ILE A 155 -2.70 -8.27 -5.16
CA ILE A 155 -2.85 -6.82 -5.38
C ILE A 155 -1.47 -6.16 -5.42
N TYR A 156 -0.61 -6.44 -4.44
CA TYR A 156 0.76 -5.94 -4.39
C TYR A 156 1.55 -6.30 -5.66
N LYS A 157 1.54 -7.58 -6.05
CA LYS A 157 2.22 -8.05 -7.27
C LYS A 157 1.68 -7.37 -8.54
N ARG A 158 0.38 -7.16 -8.61
CA ARG A 158 -0.25 -6.47 -9.74
C ARG A 158 0.21 -5.01 -9.85
N LEU A 159 0.31 -4.32 -8.71
CA LEU A 159 0.84 -2.95 -8.64
C LEU A 159 2.30 -2.91 -9.13
N VAL A 160 3.17 -3.79 -8.61
CA VAL A 160 4.57 -3.91 -9.05
C VAL A 160 4.65 -4.21 -10.55
N ASN A 161 3.81 -5.13 -11.06
CA ASN A 161 3.79 -5.48 -12.48
C ASN A 161 3.38 -4.30 -13.38
N ARG A 162 2.43 -3.47 -12.95
CA ARG A 162 2.06 -2.26 -13.71
C ARG A 162 3.23 -1.29 -13.85
N LEU A 163 4.00 -1.10 -12.78
CA LEU A 163 5.19 -0.25 -12.81
C LEU A 163 6.29 -0.89 -13.68
N HIS A 164 6.49 -2.21 -13.57
CA HIS A 164 7.36 -2.99 -14.46
C HIS A 164 7.01 -2.75 -15.95
N GLU A 165 5.74 -2.88 -16.33
CA GLU A 165 5.29 -2.67 -17.71
C GLU A 165 5.59 -1.25 -18.20
N MET A 166 5.44 -0.22 -17.35
CA MET A 166 5.79 1.15 -17.69
C MET A 166 7.30 1.33 -17.88
N ILE A 167 8.13 0.68 -17.06
CA ILE A 167 9.59 0.68 -17.19
C ILE A 167 10.00 0.02 -18.52
N VAL A 168 9.48 -1.16 -18.82
CA VAL A 168 9.75 -1.88 -20.07
C VAL A 168 9.27 -1.08 -21.29
N ALA A 169 8.12 -0.41 -21.19
CA ALA A 169 7.61 0.43 -22.26
C ALA A 169 8.53 1.64 -22.57
N LEU A 170 9.23 2.17 -21.56
CA LEU A 170 10.19 3.27 -21.72
C LEU A 170 11.55 2.77 -22.22
N ASP A 171 12.08 1.70 -21.61
CA ASP A 171 13.36 1.09 -21.95
C ASP A 171 13.25 -0.44 -21.91
N GLY A 172 12.95 -1.03 -23.06
CA GLY A 172 12.85 -2.50 -23.21
C GLY A 172 14.18 -3.23 -23.10
N SER A 173 15.32 -2.52 -23.11
CA SER A 173 16.66 -3.08 -22.97
C SER A 173 17.15 -3.11 -21.52
N TYR A 174 16.46 -2.45 -20.60
CA TYR A 174 16.85 -2.43 -19.19
C TYR A 174 16.72 -3.82 -18.55
N PRO A 175 17.82 -4.37 -17.97
CA PRO A 175 17.85 -5.78 -17.58
C PRO A 175 17.11 -6.11 -16.27
N TYR A 176 16.72 -5.11 -15.47
CA TYR A 176 16.17 -5.33 -14.11
C TYR A 176 14.83 -4.61 -13.85
N PRO A 177 13.84 -4.65 -14.76
CA PRO A 177 12.62 -3.84 -14.61
C PRO A 177 11.79 -4.22 -13.38
N SER A 178 11.70 -5.51 -13.03
CA SER A 178 10.98 -5.97 -11.84
C SER A 178 11.67 -5.54 -10.55
N SER A 179 13.01 -5.62 -10.51
CA SER A 179 13.80 -5.20 -9.35
C SER A 179 13.70 -3.69 -9.14
N LEU A 180 13.75 -2.89 -10.20
CA LEU A 180 13.57 -1.45 -10.11
C LEU A 180 12.16 -1.11 -9.63
N ALA A 181 11.13 -1.76 -10.16
CA ALA A 181 9.74 -1.53 -9.77
C ALA A 181 9.50 -1.81 -8.27
N SER A 182 9.95 -2.97 -7.77
CA SER A 182 9.81 -3.31 -6.34
C SER A 182 10.68 -2.43 -5.45
N THR A 183 11.88 -2.04 -5.90
CA THR A 183 12.77 -1.12 -5.18
C THR A 183 12.14 0.28 -5.03
N ILE A 184 11.50 0.80 -6.07
CA ILE A 184 10.79 2.09 -5.99
C ILE A 184 9.68 2.01 -4.95
N LEU A 185 8.87 0.96 -5.00
CA LEU A 185 7.69 0.83 -4.15
C LEU A 185 8.05 0.60 -2.68
N GLU A 186 8.86 -0.42 -2.39
CA GLU A 186 9.26 -0.75 -1.02
C GLU A 186 10.33 0.21 -0.47
N GLY A 187 11.25 0.62 -1.33
CA GLY A 187 12.29 1.56 -0.95
C GLY A 187 11.74 2.92 -0.54
N SER A 188 10.64 3.39 -1.16
CA SER A 188 10.02 4.65 -0.74
C SER A 188 9.46 4.57 0.67
N LEU A 189 8.78 3.49 1.03
CA LEU A 189 8.33 3.25 2.41
C LEU A 189 9.50 3.23 3.39
N HIS A 190 10.59 2.55 3.01
CA HIS A 190 11.78 2.46 3.85
C HIS A 190 12.47 3.83 4.01
N GLN A 191 12.51 4.68 2.98
CA GLN A 191 13.05 6.04 3.11
C GLN A 191 12.21 6.91 4.05
N TYR A 192 10.87 6.78 4.05
CA TYR A 192 10.02 7.44 5.05
C TYR A 192 10.32 6.94 6.47
N PHE A 193 10.47 5.63 6.66
CA PHE A 193 10.86 5.05 7.93
C PHE A 193 12.22 5.56 8.42
N LEU A 194 13.24 5.56 7.54
CA LEU A 194 14.57 6.07 7.88
C LEU A 194 14.54 7.56 8.24
N ARG A 195 13.80 8.38 7.51
CA ARG A 195 13.66 9.80 7.78
C ARG A 195 13.11 10.07 9.19
N GLU A 196 12.15 9.26 9.63
CA GLU A 196 11.53 9.42 10.95
C GLU A 196 12.40 8.87 12.08
N HIS A 197 13.04 7.71 11.88
CA HIS A 197 13.70 6.97 12.96
C HIS A 197 15.23 6.98 12.90
N PHE A 198 15.80 7.12 11.73
CA PHE A 198 17.25 7.05 11.49
C PHE A 198 17.71 8.12 10.49
N PRO A 199 17.52 9.43 10.76
CA PRO A 199 17.75 10.50 9.80
C PRO A 199 19.19 10.56 9.27
N MET A 200 20.16 9.98 9.97
CA MET A 200 21.56 9.90 9.49
C MET A 200 21.78 8.83 8.40
N LEU A 201 20.81 7.98 8.14
CA LEU A 201 20.90 6.91 7.12
C LEU A 201 20.18 7.25 5.82
N THR A 202 19.70 8.48 5.67
CA THR A 202 19.00 8.94 4.47
C THR A 202 19.29 10.41 4.22
N ASP A 203 19.32 10.81 2.94
CA ASP A 203 19.34 12.21 2.53
C ASP A 203 17.92 12.77 2.36
N CYS A 204 16.89 11.93 2.51
CA CYS A 204 15.49 12.36 2.44
C CYS A 204 15.11 13.15 3.70
N ASN A 205 14.56 14.34 3.50
CA ASN A 205 14.12 15.26 4.54
C ASN A 205 12.90 16.07 4.04
N ASP A 206 12.58 17.20 4.66
CA ASP A 206 11.45 18.04 4.25
C ASP A 206 11.67 18.76 2.91
N THR A 207 12.89 18.88 2.44
CA THR A 207 13.25 19.53 1.17
C THR A 207 13.62 18.53 0.07
N THR A 208 14.16 17.37 0.42
CA THR A 208 14.50 16.28 -0.52
C THR A 208 13.62 15.07 -0.22
N THR A 209 12.63 14.85 -1.03
CA THR A 209 11.62 13.81 -0.78
C THR A 209 12.05 12.43 -1.31
N PRO A 210 11.50 11.33 -0.78
CA PRO A 210 11.65 10.01 -1.41
C PRO A 210 11.23 10.00 -2.89
N THR A 211 10.25 10.82 -3.27
CA THR A 211 9.80 10.96 -4.66
C THR A 211 10.94 11.49 -5.55
N GLU A 212 11.62 12.55 -5.14
CA GLU A 212 12.75 13.10 -5.90
C GLU A 212 13.90 12.10 -6.02
N TYR A 213 14.21 11.40 -4.92
CA TYR A 213 15.25 10.37 -4.92
C TYR A 213 14.92 9.23 -5.90
N PHE A 214 13.70 8.67 -5.86
CA PHE A 214 13.32 7.57 -6.77
C PHE A 214 13.09 8.01 -8.20
N MET A 215 12.72 9.27 -8.44
CA MET A 215 12.73 9.87 -9.78
C MET A 215 14.14 9.91 -10.36
N ASP A 216 15.10 10.46 -9.61
CA ASP A 216 16.49 10.54 -10.05
C ASP A 216 17.06 9.13 -10.29
N LEU A 217 16.88 8.21 -9.35
CA LEU A 217 17.35 6.83 -9.46
C LEU A 217 16.80 6.14 -10.72
N ALA A 218 15.49 6.21 -10.94
CA ALA A 218 14.84 5.55 -12.07
C ALA A 218 15.31 6.12 -13.41
N PHE A 219 15.32 7.44 -13.55
CA PHE A 219 15.68 8.07 -14.84
C PHE A 219 17.18 8.12 -15.13
N ARG A 220 18.05 7.91 -14.14
CA ARG A 220 19.48 7.64 -14.38
C ARG A 220 19.72 6.19 -14.81
N ALA A 221 18.93 5.25 -14.31
CA ALA A 221 19.06 3.84 -14.68
C ALA A 221 18.52 3.53 -16.09
N LEU A 222 17.44 4.22 -16.47
CA LEU A 222 16.74 3.99 -17.74
C LEU A 222 17.29 4.89 -18.85
N LYS A 223 17.58 4.28 -20.00
CA LYS A 223 17.92 5.00 -21.23
C LYS A 223 16.67 5.05 -22.10
N PRO A 224 16.09 6.23 -22.36
CA PRO A 224 14.94 6.32 -23.26
C PRO A 224 15.30 5.69 -24.61
N THR A 225 14.50 4.74 -25.06
CA THR A 225 14.63 4.22 -26.43
C THR A 225 14.32 5.39 -27.35
N ILE A 226 15.35 5.90 -28.04
CA ILE A 226 15.16 6.91 -29.09
C ILE A 226 14.45 6.17 -30.21
N ASN A 227 13.14 6.35 -30.31
CA ASN A 227 12.39 5.92 -31.49
C ASN A 227 12.92 6.75 -32.67
N GLY A 228 13.69 6.08 -33.56
CA GLY A 228 14.10 6.64 -34.85
C GLY A 228 12.90 6.82 -35.79
#